data_2adc1928b3e3fa189e9e2978c7c98393
#
_entry.id   2adc1928b3e3fa189e9e2978c7c98393
#
_cell.length_a   1.000
_cell.length_b   1.000
_cell.length_c   1.000
_cell.angle_alpha   90.00
_cell.angle_beta   90.00
_cell.angle_gamma   90.00
#
_symmetry.space_group_name_H-M   'P 1'
#
loop_
_entity.id
_entity.type
_entity.pdbx_description
1 polymer ?
#
loop_
_entity_poly.entity_id
_entity_poly.type
_entity_poly.pdbx_seq_one_letter_code
_entity_poly.pdbx_strand_id
1 'polypeptide(L)'
;MPTRRKLLTDTLAAGAGLALAGPLLRPLPAAAAIANSQRNAAVVRRFKTAQGTKDEADAMREVLAPDYKRWRGGIEHLAANARDQGFPGPGSYLRGAFPDRTDTIEEVIADGDRVGMLFRVRGTHKGNLFGIPPTDKPIDIRELGIFRLADGKITEAWFMADELGLLQQLGAKMPARRDGKRIVPPVTGGGEDAEATLARLNVQSPSGPPERNKITVVASKGAAPSAADRAADFRQTRVGFQHLRDYGNAKGVGSETITAALPDRHDRIDDVLAEGEKVWMRFRVAGTHGGRLYGIAPTQKRVEVPEVGIMRITAGKWKEAWYFADELGLLLQLDAVDQVLG
;
A
#
# COMPACT_ATOMS: atom_id res chain seq x y z
N MET A 1 -27.32 -21.58 69.73
CA MET A 1 -28.76 -21.94 69.84
C MET A 1 -29.56 -20.95 69.02
N PRO A 2 -30.60 -21.36 68.34
CA PRO A 2 -30.69 -22.32 67.24
C PRO A 2 -31.26 -21.71 65.94
N THR A 3 -30.93 -22.36 64.81
CA THR A 3 -31.74 -22.76 63.62
C THR A 3 -32.94 -21.90 63.18
N ARG A 4 -33.01 -21.66 61.90
CA ARG A 4 -34.05 -22.24 61.01
C ARG A 4 -33.75 -22.03 59.54
N ARG A 5 -33.64 -23.17 58.84
CA ARG A 5 -33.82 -23.36 57.36
C ARG A 5 -35.21 -22.86 56.95
N LYS A 6 -35.31 -22.27 55.75
CA LYS A 6 -36.49 -22.43 54.91
C LYS A 6 -36.06 -22.52 53.46
N LEU A 7 -36.30 -23.67 52.93
CA LEU A 7 -36.43 -23.96 51.49
C LEU A 7 -37.58 -23.14 50.90
N LEU A 8 -37.43 -22.64 49.72
CA LEU A 8 -38.50 -22.44 48.78
C LEU A 8 -37.98 -22.79 47.38
N THR A 9 -38.71 -23.70 46.81
CA THR A 9 -38.61 -24.37 45.53
C THR A 9 -39.00 -23.49 44.35
N ASP A 10 -38.34 -23.75 43.24
CA ASP A 10 -38.81 -23.76 41.87
C ASP A 10 -39.58 -22.58 41.27
N THR A 11 -38.99 -21.95 40.26
CA THR A 11 -39.67 -21.88 38.95
C THR A 11 -38.62 -21.69 37.82
N LEU A 12 -38.45 -22.75 37.01
CA LEU A 12 -37.79 -22.72 35.72
C LEU A 12 -38.66 -21.89 34.75
N ALA A 13 -38.16 -20.73 34.32
CA ALA A 13 -38.66 -20.06 33.15
C ALA A 13 -37.68 -20.31 32.02
N ALA A 14 -38.05 -21.20 31.13
CA ALA A 14 -37.35 -21.43 29.86
C ALA A 14 -37.51 -20.21 28.95
N GLY A 15 -36.50 -19.33 28.92
CA GLY A 15 -36.35 -18.29 27.95
C GLY A 15 -35.70 -18.88 26.71
N ALA A 16 -36.52 -19.21 25.69
CA ALA A 16 -36.01 -19.53 24.35
C ALA A 16 -35.34 -18.29 23.76
N GLY A 17 -34.02 -18.22 23.87
CA GLY A 17 -33.20 -17.28 23.14
C GLY A 17 -33.18 -17.68 21.64
N LEU A 18 -33.95 -16.98 20.81
CA LEU A 18 -33.78 -17.01 19.39
C LEU A 18 -32.39 -16.43 19.08
N ALA A 19 -31.42 -17.32 18.90
CA ALA A 19 -30.17 -16.99 18.22
C ALA A 19 -30.53 -16.69 16.77
N LEU A 20 -30.54 -15.40 16.41
CA LEU A 20 -30.53 -14.99 15.00
C LEU A 20 -29.18 -15.44 14.43
N ALA A 21 -29.16 -16.65 13.89
CA ALA A 21 -28.10 -17.11 13.01
C ALA A 21 -28.14 -16.23 11.77
N GLY A 22 -27.27 -15.24 11.69
CA GLY A 22 -27.00 -14.52 10.45
C GLY A 22 -26.66 -15.55 9.35
N PRO A 23 -26.92 -15.26 8.09
CA PRO A 23 -26.67 -16.21 7.01
C PRO A 23 -25.19 -16.57 7.04
N LEU A 24 -24.88 -17.83 7.38
CA LEU A 24 -23.57 -18.43 7.20
C LEU A 24 -23.29 -18.38 5.69
N LEU A 25 -22.46 -17.43 5.27
CA LEU A 25 -21.95 -17.36 3.89
C LEU A 25 -21.25 -18.69 3.63
N ARG A 26 -21.91 -19.56 2.86
CA ARG A 26 -21.29 -20.79 2.38
C ARG A 26 -20.07 -20.42 1.55
N PRO A 27 -18.88 -21.01 1.81
CA PRO A 27 -17.72 -20.76 0.97
C PRO A 27 -18.08 -21.11 -0.48
N LEU A 28 -17.80 -20.18 -1.39
CA LEU A 28 -17.98 -20.43 -2.83
C LEU A 28 -17.09 -21.60 -3.25
N PRO A 29 -17.55 -22.47 -4.18
CA PRO A 29 -16.68 -23.45 -4.81
C PRO A 29 -15.42 -22.77 -5.37
N ALA A 30 -14.24 -23.37 -5.26
CA ALA A 30 -12.97 -22.78 -5.67
C ALA A 30 -13.01 -22.20 -7.10
N ALA A 31 -13.66 -22.87 -8.05
CA ALA A 31 -13.83 -22.36 -9.40
C ALA A 31 -14.65 -21.06 -9.46
N ALA A 32 -15.68 -20.91 -8.62
CA ALA A 32 -16.48 -19.69 -8.55
C ALA A 32 -15.70 -18.54 -7.90
N ALA A 33 -14.86 -18.82 -6.91
CA ALA A 33 -13.97 -17.83 -6.30
C ALA A 33 -12.93 -17.31 -7.32
N ILE A 34 -12.30 -18.19 -8.09
CA ILE A 34 -11.35 -17.82 -9.16
C ILE A 34 -12.06 -16.97 -10.22
N ALA A 35 -13.26 -17.40 -10.69
CA ALA A 35 -14.02 -16.64 -11.67
C ALA A 35 -14.42 -15.25 -11.15
N ASN A 36 -14.70 -15.10 -9.86
CA ASN A 36 -14.98 -13.82 -9.24
C ASN A 36 -13.73 -12.92 -9.22
N SER A 37 -12.59 -13.44 -8.80
CA SER A 37 -11.31 -12.72 -8.80
C SER A 37 -10.95 -12.22 -10.21
N GLN A 38 -11.12 -13.06 -11.23
CA GLN A 38 -10.87 -12.68 -12.63
C GLN A 38 -11.82 -11.58 -13.12
N ARG A 39 -13.12 -11.63 -12.77
CA ARG A 39 -14.06 -10.52 -13.06
C ARG A 39 -13.63 -9.23 -12.38
N ASN A 40 -13.23 -9.27 -11.12
CA ASN A 40 -12.75 -8.11 -10.38
C ASN A 40 -11.47 -7.53 -11.01
N ALA A 41 -10.54 -8.37 -11.45
CA ALA A 41 -9.36 -7.92 -12.19
C ALA A 41 -9.74 -7.21 -13.49
N ALA A 42 -10.74 -7.71 -14.23
CA ALA A 42 -11.22 -7.08 -15.47
C ALA A 42 -11.83 -5.68 -15.21
N VAL A 43 -12.61 -5.53 -14.13
CA VAL A 43 -13.16 -4.23 -13.69
C VAL A 43 -12.04 -3.22 -13.40
N VAL A 44 -11.00 -3.62 -12.67
CA VAL A 44 -9.87 -2.74 -12.35
C VAL A 44 -9.03 -2.42 -13.60
N ARG A 45 -8.86 -3.36 -14.52
CA ARG A 45 -8.24 -3.08 -15.84
C ARG A 45 -9.06 -2.06 -16.62
N ARG A 46 -10.40 -2.21 -16.68
CA ARG A 46 -11.31 -1.25 -17.34
C ARG A 46 -11.20 0.14 -16.73
N PHE A 47 -11.17 0.23 -15.38
CA PHE A 47 -10.92 1.49 -14.67
C PHE A 47 -9.63 2.17 -15.14
N LYS A 48 -8.54 1.42 -15.28
CA LYS A 48 -7.23 1.99 -15.63
C LYS A 48 -7.14 2.35 -17.12
N THR A 49 -7.58 1.46 -18.00
CA THR A 49 -7.44 1.64 -19.45
C THR A 49 -8.37 2.70 -20.03
N ALA A 50 -9.45 3.04 -19.33
CA ALA A 50 -10.35 4.12 -19.75
C ALA A 50 -9.82 5.51 -19.45
N GLN A 51 -8.88 5.65 -18.50
CA GLN A 51 -8.36 6.94 -18.08
C GLN A 51 -7.70 7.69 -19.25
N GLY A 52 -8.10 8.94 -19.45
CA GLY A 52 -7.60 9.79 -20.55
C GLY A 52 -8.23 9.51 -21.92
N THR A 53 -9.14 8.55 -22.04
CA THR A 53 -9.88 8.26 -23.27
C THR A 53 -11.24 9.01 -23.29
N LYS A 54 -11.87 9.06 -24.47
CA LYS A 54 -13.23 9.60 -24.61
C LYS A 54 -14.27 8.85 -23.79
N ASP A 55 -14.02 7.59 -23.47
CA ASP A 55 -14.91 6.69 -22.74
C ASP A 55 -14.71 6.74 -21.22
N GLU A 56 -13.81 7.60 -20.71
CA GLU A 56 -13.45 7.64 -19.28
C GLU A 56 -14.69 7.85 -18.38
N ALA A 57 -15.55 8.81 -18.71
CA ALA A 57 -16.71 9.13 -17.89
C ALA A 57 -17.71 7.98 -17.81
N ASP A 58 -17.93 7.26 -18.93
CA ASP A 58 -18.82 6.11 -18.98
C ASP A 58 -18.23 4.93 -18.22
N ALA A 59 -16.96 4.66 -18.43
CA ALA A 59 -16.24 3.61 -17.70
C ALA A 59 -16.25 3.87 -16.18
N MET A 60 -16.03 5.10 -15.75
CA MET A 60 -16.09 5.43 -14.31
C MET A 60 -17.49 5.17 -13.72
N ARG A 61 -18.58 5.50 -14.43
CA ARG A 61 -19.94 5.17 -13.99
C ARG A 61 -20.20 3.66 -13.98
N GLU A 62 -19.61 2.93 -14.93
CA GLU A 62 -19.72 1.47 -15.01
C GLU A 62 -19.01 0.78 -13.83
N VAL A 63 -17.75 1.16 -13.55
CA VAL A 63 -16.87 0.41 -12.66
C VAL A 63 -16.84 0.90 -11.22
N LEU A 64 -17.21 2.16 -10.92
CA LEU A 64 -17.20 2.70 -9.56
C LEU A 64 -18.55 2.51 -8.86
N ALA A 65 -18.51 2.18 -7.58
CA ALA A 65 -19.67 2.23 -6.71
C ALA A 65 -20.10 3.67 -6.45
N PRO A 66 -21.40 3.95 -6.20
CA PRO A 66 -21.89 5.30 -5.90
C PRO A 66 -21.21 5.95 -4.69
N ASP A 67 -20.81 5.15 -3.72
CA ASP A 67 -20.14 5.52 -2.47
C ASP A 67 -18.62 5.28 -2.51
N TYR A 68 -18.04 5.17 -3.72
CA TYR A 68 -16.60 4.95 -3.91
C TYR A 68 -15.74 5.90 -3.09
N LYS A 69 -14.75 5.34 -2.41
CA LYS A 69 -13.78 6.08 -1.59
C LYS A 69 -12.36 5.87 -2.10
N ARG A 70 -11.65 6.99 -2.27
CA ARG A 70 -10.20 6.97 -2.49
C ARG A 70 -9.51 7.38 -1.19
N TRP A 71 -8.86 6.43 -0.55
CA TRP A 71 -8.16 6.64 0.72
C TRP A 71 -6.83 7.39 0.58
N ARG A 72 -6.16 7.19 -0.56
CA ARG A 72 -4.92 7.88 -0.91
C ARG A 72 -4.82 8.02 -2.43
N GLY A 73 -4.32 9.16 -2.90
CA GLY A 73 -3.94 9.36 -4.30
C GLY A 73 -2.57 8.78 -4.60
N GLY A 74 -2.25 8.56 -5.86
CA GLY A 74 -0.91 8.12 -6.27
C GLY A 74 0.14 9.20 -5.99
N ILE A 75 -0.08 10.40 -6.53
CA ILE A 75 0.72 11.61 -6.25
C ILE A 75 0.02 12.37 -5.12
N GLU A 76 0.26 11.94 -3.90
CA GLU A 76 -0.46 12.44 -2.72
C GLU A 76 0.20 13.67 -2.12
N HIS A 77 1.54 13.65 -1.94
CA HIS A 77 2.25 14.71 -1.23
C HIS A 77 2.36 15.98 -2.05
N LEU A 78 2.65 15.86 -3.35
CA LEU A 78 2.65 17.00 -4.26
C LEU A 78 1.26 17.62 -4.36
N ALA A 79 0.22 16.82 -4.55
CA ALA A 79 -1.17 17.28 -4.64
C ALA A 79 -1.63 17.95 -3.33
N ALA A 80 -1.27 17.38 -2.16
CA ALA A 80 -1.63 17.94 -0.87
C ALA A 80 -1.02 19.34 -0.66
N ASN A 81 0.28 19.48 -0.97
CA ASN A 81 0.99 20.76 -0.79
C ASN A 81 0.58 21.84 -1.80
N ALA A 82 0.06 21.45 -2.97
CA ALA A 82 -0.44 22.40 -3.96
C ALA A 82 -1.91 22.80 -3.74
N ARG A 83 -2.64 22.13 -2.87
CA ARG A 83 -4.09 22.30 -2.70
C ARG A 83 -4.49 23.72 -2.30
N ASP A 84 -3.74 24.39 -1.44
CA ASP A 84 -3.98 25.78 -1.03
C ASP A 84 -3.64 26.80 -2.12
N GLN A 85 -2.96 26.39 -3.18
CA GLN A 85 -2.64 27.22 -4.34
C GLN A 85 -3.77 27.23 -5.40
N GLY A 86 -4.86 26.49 -5.16
CA GLY A 86 -6.01 26.43 -6.04
C GLY A 86 -5.83 25.48 -7.24
N PHE A 87 -4.88 24.56 -7.17
CA PHE A 87 -4.72 23.56 -8.22
C PHE A 87 -5.87 22.54 -8.16
N PRO A 88 -6.46 22.17 -9.32
CA PRO A 88 -7.50 21.15 -9.39
C PRO A 88 -6.96 19.76 -9.01
N GLY A 89 -7.85 18.81 -8.74
CA GLY A 89 -7.50 17.45 -8.36
C GLY A 89 -6.59 16.73 -9.37
N PRO A 90 -5.88 15.67 -8.96
CA PRO A 90 -4.71 15.13 -9.66
C PRO A 90 -4.99 14.59 -11.08
N GLY A 91 -6.19 14.10 -11.38
CA GLY A 91 -6.45 13.42 -12.66
C GLY A 91 -6.31 14.31 -13.91
N SER A 92 -7.02 15.44 -13.95
CA SER A 92 -6.96 16.40 -15.08
C SER A 92 -5.62 17.13 -15.10
N TYR A 93 -5.05 17.37 -13.94
CA TYR A 93 -3.81 18.09 -13.77
C TYR A 93 -2.61 17.32 -14.34
N LEU A 94 -2.54 16.01 -14.09
CA LEU A 94 -1.47 15.17 -14.61
C LEU A 94 -1.48 15.08 -16.13
N ARG A 95 -2.66 15.12 -16.75
CA ARG A 95 -2.77 15.18 -18.24
C ARG A 95 -2.25 16.49 -18.81
N GLY A 96 -2.50 17.59 -18.12
CA GLY A 96 -1.95 18.89 -18.51
C GLY A 96 -0.43 18.97 -18.35
N ALA A 97 0.10 18.39 -17.29
CA ALA A 97 1.54 18.34 -17.03
C ALA A 97 2.29 17.39 -17.98
N PHE A 98 1.67 16.28 -18.37
CA PHE A 98 2.23 15.24 -19.25
C PHE A 98 1.26 14.93 -20.37
N PRO A 99 1.20 15.75 -21.45
CA PRO A 99 0.23 15.59 -22.53
C PRO A 99 0.45 14.31 -23.37
N ASP A 100 1.67 13.78 -23.39
CA ASP A 100 2.07 12.53 -24.03
C ASP A 100 2.09 11.33 -23.06
N ARG A 101 1.43 11.46 -21.91
CA ARG A 101 1.41 10.41 -20.87
C ARG A 101 0.92 9.09 -21.43
N THR A 102 1.66 8.03 -21.09
CA THR A 102 1.30 6.64 -21.33
C THR A 102 1.38 5.85 -20.02
N ASP A 103 0.37 5.04 -19.78
CA ASP A 103 0.30 4.14 -18.63
C ASP A 103 0.32 2.69 -19.11
N THR A 104 1.31 1.93 -18.65
CA THR A 104 1.44 0.51 -18.99
C THR A 104 1.21 -0.34 -17.75
N ILE A 105 0.20 -1.20 -17.77
CA ILE A 105 -0.05 -2.15 -16.69
C ILE A 105 1.06 -3.22 -16.74
N GLU A 106 1.87 -3.30 -15.68
CA GLU A 106 2.94 -4.28 -15.54
C GLU A 106 2.44 -5.56 -14.86
N GLU A 107 1.57 -5.46 -13.84
CA GLU A 107 1.02 -6.60 -13.12
C GLU A 107 -0.38 -6.29 -12.59
N VAL A 108 -1.24 -7.32 -12.57
CA VAL A 108 -2.52 -7.32 -11.85
C VAL A 108 -2.65 -8.65 -11.16
N ILE A 109 -2.94 -8.64 -9.86
CA ILE A 109 -3.33 -9.84 -9.10
C ILE A 109 -4.71 -9.62 -8.48
N ALA A 110 -5.46 -10.71 -8.31
CA ALA A 110 -6.79 -10.67 -7.73
C ALA A 110 -6.99 -11.78 -6.69
N ASP A 111 -7.49 -11.40 -5.52
CA ASP A 111 -7.73 -12.26 -4.38
C ASP A 111 -9.10 -11.95 -3.77
N GLY A 112 -10.12 -12.70 -4.17
CA GLY A 112 -11.49 -12.47 -3.73
C GLY A 112 -12.04 -11.12 -4.16
N ASP A 113 -12.31 -10.27 -3.18
CA ASP A 113 -12.84 -8.91 -3.35
C ASP A 113 -11.74 -7.84 -3.54
N ARG A 114 -10.47 -8.24 -3.58
CA ARG A 114 -9.32 -7.34 -3.67
C ARG A 114 -8.54 -7.54 -4.95
N VAL A 115 -8.06 -6.43 -5.50
CA VAL A 115 -7.20 -6.42 -6.69
C VAL A 115 -6.02 -5.49 -6.45
N GLY A 116 -4.81 -5.99 -6.69
CA GLY A 116 -3.59 -5.20 -6.76
C GLY A 116 -3.22 -4.92 -8.22
N MET A 117 -2.83 -3.70 -8.55
CA MET A 117 -2.34 -3.32 -9.88
C MET A 117 -1.06 -2.51 -9.77
N LEU A 118 -0.02 -2.95 -10.47
CA LEU A 118 1.22 -2.20 -10.69
C LEU A 118 1.23 -1.70 -12.13
N PHE A 119 1.50 -0.43 -12.33
CA PHE A 119 1.63 0.15 -13.65
C PHE A 119 2.76 1.18 -13.71
N ARG A 120 3.24 1.38 -14.91
CA ARG A 120 4.33 2.27 -15.23
C ARG A 120 3.80 3.50 -15.94
N VAL A 121 4.19 4.68 -15.49
CA VAL A 121 3.80 5.98 -16.03
C VAL A 121 5.00 6.60 -16.71
N ARG A 122 4.84 6.93 -17.98
CA ARG A 122 5.82 7.65 -18.79
C ARG A 122 5.21 8.87 -19.43
N GLY A 123 6.02 9.87 -19.69
CA GLY A 123 5.62 11.10 -20.38
C GLY A 123 6.71 12.15 -20.33
N THR A 124 6.49 13.27 -21.00
CA THR A 124 7.38 14.43 -20.99
C THR A 124 6.70 15.57 -20.24
N HIS A 125 7.42 16.18 -19.30
CA HIS A 125 6.90 17.26 -18.45
C HIS A 125 6.81 18.58 -19.26
N LYS A 126 5.67 18.82 -19.87
CA LYS A 126 5.38 19.95 -20.76
C LYS A 126 4.48 21.02 -20.15
N GLY A 127 3.77 20.72 -19.08
CA GLY A 127 2.85 21.64 -18.40
C GLY A 127 3.19 21.81 -16.93
N ASN A 128 2.51 22.72 -16.25
CA ASN A 128 2.71 22.94 -14.82
C ASN A 128 2.28 21.70 -14.00
N LEU A 129 3.16 21.21 -13.13
CA LEU A 129 2.90 20.09 -12.23
C LEU A 129 2.87 20.60 -10.78
N PHE A 130 1.69 20.92 -10.24
CA PHE A 130 1.52 21.36 -8.85
C PHE A 130 2.44 22.54 -8.45
N GLY A 131 2.65 23.49 -9.35
CA GLY A 131 3.55 24.63 -9.13
C GLY A 131 4.97 24.41 -9.66
N ILE A 132 5.32 23.22 -10.11
CA ILE A 132 6.58 22.96 -10.81
C ILE A 132 6.42 23.36 -12.28
N PRO A 133 7.18 24.35 -12.79
CA PRO A 133 7.09 24.76 -14.19
C PRO A 133 7.59 23.65 -15.12
N PRO A 134 7.18 23.64 -16.40
CA PRO A 134 7.64 22.67 -17.38
C PRO A 134 9.17 22.55 -17.41
N THR A 135 9.68 21.33 -17.40
CA THR A 135 11.11 21.03 -17.43
C THR A 135 11.58 20.43 -18.73
N ASP A 136 10.66 20.05 -19.62
CA ASP A 136 10.90 19.29 -20.84
C ASP A 136 11.59 17.93 -20.64
N LYS A 137 11.69 17.47 -19.40
CA LYS A 137 12.31 16.20 -19.06
C LYS A 137 11.33 15.04 -19.17
N PRO A 138 11.80 13.86 -19.64
CA PRO A 138 11.00 12.65 -19.57
C PRO A 138 10.90 12.13 -18.15
N ILE A 139 9.79 11.45 -17.87
CA ILE A 139 9.59 10.69 -16.64
C ILE A 139 9.33 9.22 -16.95
N ASP A 140 9.75 8.37 -16.00
CA ASP A 140 9.50 6.94 -16.01
C ASP A 140 9.38 6.47 -14.55
N ILE A 141 8.18 6.46 -14.04
CA ILE A 141 7.90 6.11 -12.66
C ILE A 141 6.91 4.95 -12.57
N ARG A 142 6.87 4.30 -11.41
CA ARG A 142 5.84 3.31 -11.08
C ARG A 142 4.80 3.91 -10.16
N GLU A 143 3.59 3.42 -10.34
CA GLU A 143 2.46 3.65 -9.44
C GLU A 143 1.78 2.31 -9.22
N LEU A 144 1.31 2.08 -8.00
CA LEU A 144 0.51 0.92 -7.66
C LEU A 144 -0.82 1.34 -7.03
N GLY A 145 -1.82 0.47 -7.19
CA GLY A 145 -3.12 0.62 -6.57
C GLY A 145 -3.57 -0.69 -5.96
N ILE A 146 -4.25 -0.61 -4.82
CA ILE A 146 -4.98 -1.71 -4.21
C ILE A 146 -6.44 -1.29 -4.14
N PHE A 147 -7.31 -2.16 -4.65
CA PHE A 147 -8.74 -1.91 -4.82
C PHE A 147 -9.54 -2.92 -4.02
N ARG A 148 -10.67 -2.48 -3.47
CA ARG A 148 -11.72 -3.37 -2.96
C ARG A 148 -12.94 -3.27 -3.85
N LEU A 149 -13.56 -4.40 -4.11
CA LEU A 149 -14.75 -4.49 -4.97
C LEU A 149 -15.88 -5.19 -4.22
N ALA A 150 -17.10 -4.72 -4.46
CA ALA A 150 -18.33 -5.38 -4.07
C ALA A 150 -19.31 -5.32 -5.25
N ASP A 151 -20.05 -6.40 -5.49
CA ASP A 151 -21.05 -6.50 -6.54
C ASP A 151 -20.54 -6.05 -7.93
N GLY A 152 -19.28 -6.38 -8.25
CA GLY A 152 -18.65 -6.05 -9.52
C GLY A 152 -18.28 -4.57 -9.70
N LYS A 153 -18.27 -3.78 -8.61
CA LYS A 153 -17.87 -2.38 -8.64
C LYS A 153 -16.76 -2.10 -7.63
N ILE A 154 -15.91 -1.13 -7.96
CA ILE A 154 -14.85 -0.65 -7.07
C ILE A 154 -15.50 0.23 -5.99
N THR A 155 -15.40 -0.18 -4.74
CA THR A 155 -15.89 0.56 -3.57
C THR A 155 -14.80 1.38 -2.92
N GLU A 156 -13.56 0.87 -2.94
CA GLU A 156 -12.43 1.55 -2.33
C GLU A 156 -11.17 1.44 -3.20
N ALA A 157 -10.33 2.45 -3.14
CA ALA A 157 -9.00 2.41 -3.74
C ALA A 157 -7.97 3.15 -2.88
N TRP A 158 -6.75 2.62 -2.89
CA TRP A 158 -5.56 3.21 -2.31
C TRP A 158 -4.44 3.14 -3.34
N PHE A 159 -3.73 4.26 -3.55
CA PHE A 159 -2.65 4.36 -4.53
C PHE A 159 -1.35 4.84 -3.90
N MET A 160 -0.22 4.54 -4.53
CA MET A 160 1.08 5.09 -4.21
C MET A 160 1.94 5.19 -5.45
N ALA A 161 2.42 6.39 -5.77
CA ALA A 161 3.34 6.66 -6.87
C ALA A 161 4.73 6.98 -6.35
N ASP A 162 5.72 6.85 -7.20
CA ASP A 162 7.11 7.22 -6.92
C ASP A 162 7.31 8.74 -7.00
N GLU A 163 6.80 9.47 -6.00
CA GLU A 163 6.86 10.93 -5.97
C GLU A 163 8.30 11.45 -5.81
N LEU A 164 9.14 10.76 -5.02
CA LEU A 164 10.54 11.15 -4.86
C LEU A 164 11.32 10.95 -6.17
N GLY A 165 11.15 9.78 -6.81
CA GLY A 165 11.75 9.51 -8.12
C GLY A 165 11.26 10.47 -9.21
N LEU A 166 9.99 10.86 -9.17
CA LEU A 166 9.43 11.89 -10.06
C LEU A 166 10.17 13.21 -9.92
N LEU A 167 10.30 13.73 -8.68
CA LEU A 167 11.01 14.99 -8.42
C LEU A 167 12.47 14.93 -8.84
N GLN A 168 13.16 13.82 -8.56
CA GLN A 168 14.55 13.60 -8.97
C GLN A 168 14.71 13.61 -10.50
N GLN A 169 13.83 12.92 -11.24
CA GLN A 169 13.85 12.88 -12.70
C GLN A 169 13.60 14.28 -13.31
N LEU A 170 12.70 15.04 -12.72
CA LEU A 170 12.44 16.41 -13.13
C LEU A 170 13.59 17.38 -12.73
N GLY A 171 14.44 17.00 -11.76
CA GLY A 171 15.39 17.91 -11.14
C GLY A 171 14.70 19.07 -10.42
N ALA A 172 13.54 18.76 -9.84
CA ALA A 172 12.67 19.76 -9.23
C ALA A 172 12.70 19.66 -7.71
N LYS A 173 12.58 20.82 -7.05
CA LYS A 173 12.34 20.87 -5.61
C LYS A 173 10.87 20.53 -5.33
N MET A 174 10.62 20.00 -4.15
CA MET A 174 9.25 19.83 -3.71
C MET A 174 8.58 21.20 -3.51
N PRO A 175 7.39 21.44 -4.11
CA PRO A 175 6.66 22.67 -3.89
C PRO A 175 6.19 22.78 -2.43
N ALA A 176 6.21 24.00 -1.92
CA ALA A 176 5.64 24.35 -0.63
C ALA A 176 4.25 24.96 -0.82
N ARG A 177 3.49 25.03 0.26
CA ARG A 177 2.25 25.80 0.35
C ARG A 177 2.52 27.31 0.22
N ARG A 178 1.45 28.11 0.09
CA ARG A 178 1.58 29.59 0.07
C ARG A 178 2.24 30.18 1.32
N ASP A 179 2.09 29.51 2.47
CA ASP A 179 2.73 29.90 3.74
C ASP A 179 4.19 29.44 3.87
N GLY A 180 4.76 28.84 2.82
CA GLY A 180 6.12 28.29 2.81
C GLY A 180 6.27 26.95 3.55
N LYS A 181 5.22 26.42 4.16
CA LYS A 181 5.27 25.16 4.90
C LYS A 181 4.92 23.98 3.99
N ARG A 182 5.30 22.79 4.42
CA ARG A 182 4.91 21.52 3.79
C ARG A 182 3.93 20.75 4.67
N ILE A 183 3.02 20.01 4.05
CA ILE A 183 2.13 19.10 4.77
C ILE A 183 2.91 17.83 5.09
N VAL A 184 3.00 17.56 6.39
CA VAL A 184 3.64 16.34 6.90
C VAL A 184 2.58 15.25 7.03
N PRO A 185 2.79 14.05 6.46
CA PRO A 185 1.87 12.94 6.64
C PRO A 185 1.74 12.57 8.13
N PRO A 186 0.51 12.28 8.60
CA PRO A 186 0.31 11.94 10.01
C PRO A 186 0.82 10.53 10.34
N VAL A 187 1.21 10.32 11.59
CA VAL A 187 1.40 9.00 12.19
C VAL A 187 0.04 8.54 12.73
N THR A 188 -0.55 7.53 12.12
CA THR A 188 -1.94 7.11 12.39
C THR A 188 -2.06 5.92 13.33
N GLY A 189 -1.02 5.08 13.43
CA GLY A 189 -1.00 3.85 14.19
C GLY A 189 -1.95 2.75 13.67
N GLY A 190 -2.41 2.87 12.43
CA GLY A 190 -3.31 1.90 11.80
C GLY A 190 -2.64 0.57 11.45
N GLY A 191 -3.44 -0.38 10.91
CA GLY A 191 -3.01 -1.72 10.53
C GLY A 191 -2.98 -2.73 11.69
N GLU A 192 -2.77 -4.01 11.37
CA GLU A 192 -2.64 -5.11 12.32
C GLU A 192 -1.16 -5.46 12.52
N ASP A 193 -0.77 -6.01 13.67
CA ASP A 193 0.54 -6.65 13.79
C ASP A 193 0.56 -8.01 13.07
N ALA A 194 1.78 -8.57 12.92
CA ALA A 194 1.94 -9.84 12.21
C ALA A 194 1.24 -11.00 12.93
N GLU A 195 1.21 -11.02 14.26
CA GLU A 195 0.57 -12.07 15.06
C GLU A 195 -0.94 -12.08 14.84
N ALA A 196 -1.61 -10.94 14.96
CA ALA A 196 -3.03 -10.81 14.72
C ALA A 196 -3.40 -11.18 13.27
N THR A 197 -2.61 -10.73 12.29
CA THR A 197 -2.79 -11.07 10.89
C THR A 197 -2.64 -12.58 10.65
N LEU A 198 -1.62 -13.23 11.24
CA LEU A 198 -1.42 -14.68 11.17
C LEU A 198 -2.56 -15.45 11.81
N ALA A 199 -3.04 -15.02 12.98
CA ALA A 199 -4.17 -15.64 13.65
C ALA A 199 -5.40 -15.62 12.74
N ARG A 200 -5.71 -14.49 12.12
CA ARG A 200 -6.83 -14.33 11.18
C ARG A 200 -6.69 -15.22 9.93
N LEU A 201 -5.50 -15.28 9.34
CA LEU A 201 -5.24 -16.13 8.16
C LEU A 201 -5.35 -17.63 8.48
N ASN A 202 -4.88 -18.06 9.66
CA ASN A 202 -4.92 -19.46 10.06
C ASN A 202 -6.33 -19.96 10.39
N VAL A 203 -7.21 -19.09 10.94
CA VAL A 203 -8.62 -19.44 11.21
C VAL A 203 -9.36 -19.79 9.92
N GLN A 204 -8.98 -19.21 8.80
CA GLN A 204 -9.61 -19.48 7.50
C GLN A 204 -9.20 -20.83 6.89
N SER A 205 -8.34 -21.61 7.55
CA SER A 205 -7.82 -22.91 7.10
C SER A 205 -7.25 -22.83 5.68
N PRO A 206 -5.94 -22.60 5.50
CA PRO A 206 -5.36 -22.34 4.18
C PRO A 206 -5.68 -23.46 3.20
N SER A 207 -6.50 -23.14 2.19
CA SER A 207 -7.08 -24.10 1.25
C SER A 207 -6.17 -24.39 0.06
N GLY A 208 -5.13 -23.58 -0.14
CA GLY A 208 -4.24 -23.70 -1.28
C GLY A 208 -2.87 -23.03 -1.11
N PRO A 209 -2.04 -23.08 -2.16
CA PRO A 209 -0.75 -22.39 -2.16
C PRO A 209 -0.85 -20.89 -1.91
N PRO A 210 -1.81 -20.12 -2.48
CA PRO A 210 -1.90 -18.68 -2.24
C PRO A 210 -2.04 -18.32 -0.76
N GLU A 211 -2.92 -19.02 -0.03
CA GLU A 211 -3.16 -18.79 1.41
C GLU A 211 -1.93 -19.11 2.24
N ARG A 212 -1.26 -20.25 1.94
CA ARG A 212 0.03 -20.60 2.60
C ARG A 212 1.11 -19.57 2.31
N ASN A 213 1.16 -19.05 1.09
CA ASN A 213 2.13 -18.02 0.72
C ASN A 213 1.87 -16.70 1.46
N LYS A 214 0.60 -16.31 1.68
CA LYS A 214 0.27 -15.17 2.57
C LYS A 214 0.84 -15.37 3.97
N ILE A 215 0.64 -16.54 4.56
CA ILE A 215 1.17 -16.88 5.90
C ILE A 215 2.70 -16.75 5.91
N THR A 216 3.39 -17.34 4.92
CA THR A 216 4.85 -17.26 4.78
C THR A 216 5.34 -15.80 4.75
N VAL A 217 4.67 -14.95 3.97
CA VAL A 217 5.05 -13.56 3.82
C VAL A 217 4.77 -12.75 5.10
N VAL A 218 3.60 -12.93 5.72
CA VAL A 218 3.25 -12.25 6.98
C VAL A 218 4.19 -12.65 8.11
N ALA A 219 4.54 -13.93 8.23
CA ALA A 219 5.49 -14.42 9.24
C ALA A 219 6.86 -13.73 9.16
N SER A 220 7.26 -13.28 7.97
CA SER A 220 8.53 -12.56 7.78
C SER A 220 8.58 -11.19 8.49
N LYS A 221 7.45 -10.67 8.95
CA LYS A 221 7.39 -9.42 9.73
C LYS A 221 7.74 -9.63 11.21
N GLY A 222 7.57 -10.86 11.70
CA GLY A 222 8.06 -11.26 13.03
C GLY A 222 9.51 -11.78 13.01
N ALA A 223 9.89 -12.49 11.95
CA ALA A 223 11.24 -13.04 11.75
C ALA A 223 11.63 -12.96 10.28
N ALA A 224 12.72 -12.22 9.98
CA ALA A 224 13.20 -12.09 8.61
C ALA A 224 13.56 -13.47 8.01
N PRO A 225 13.27 -13.71 6.71
CA PRO A 225 13.60 -14.96 6.05
C PRO A 225 15.09 -15.27 6.13
N SER A 226 15.42 -16.47 6.63
CA SER A 226 16.78 -16.99 6.65
C SER A 226 17.27 -17.37 5.24
N ALA A 227 18.53 -17.75 5.11
CA ALA A 227 19.04 -18.32 3.86
C ALA A 227 18.30 -19.61 3.47
N ALA A 228 17.87 -20.42 4.46
CA ALA A 228 17.14 -21.66 4.22
C ALA A 228 15.72 -21.42 3.68
N ASP A 229 15.11 -20.27 3.97
CA ASP A 229 13.78 -19.89 3.49
C ASP A 229 13.81 -19.35 2.06
N ARG A 230 15.01 -19.08 1.52
CA ARG A 230 15.18 -18.54 0.17
C ARG A 230 15.50 -19.63 -0.83
N ALA A 231 15.02 -19.48 -2.04
CA ALA A 231 15.46 -20.27 -3.17
C ALA A 231 16.94 -19.95 -3.51
N ALA A 232 17.68 -20.90 -4.07
CA ALA A 232 19.09 -20.71 -4.43
C ALA A 232 19.33 -19.51 -5.38
N ASP A 233 18.35 -19.23 -6.22
CA ASP A 233 18.34 -18.13 -7.19
C ASP A 233 17.42 -16.97 -6.74
N PHE A 234 17.25 -16.77 -5.43
CA PHE A 234 16.49 -15.65 -4.88
C PHE A 234 17.03 -14.30 -5.38
N ARG A 235 16.12 -13.42 -5.77
CA ARG A 235 16.44 -12.07 -6.21
C ARG A 235 15.58 -11.04 -5.50
N GLN A 236 16.24 -10.03 -4.95
CA GLN A 236 15.56 -8.80 -4.53
C GLN A 236 15.88 -7.71 -5.54
N THR A 237 14.87 -7.33 -6.34
CA THR A 237 15.07 -6.42 -7.48
C THR A 237 14.90 -4.94 -7.11
N ARG A 238 14.29 -4.65 -5.97
CA ARG A 238 14.19 -3.31 -5.38
C ARG A 238 14.04 -3.41 -3.86
N VAL A 239 14.68 -2.55 -3.12
CA VAL A 239 14.43 -2.34 -1.68
C VAL A 239 13.39 -1.24 -1.48
N GLY A 240 12.71 -1.22 -0.34
CA GLY A 240 11.63 -0.28 -0.06
C GLY A 240 12.05 1.19 -0.15
N PHE A 241 13.20 1.50 0.42
CA PHE A 241 13.78 2.86 0.44
C PHE A 241 14.92 2.97 -0.57
N GLN A 242 14.65 2.66 -1.84
CA GLN A 242 15.67 2.55 -2.89
C GLN A 242 16.33 3.89 -3.19
N HIS A 243 15.55 4.97 -3.34
CA HIS A 243 16.12 6.29 -3.65
C HIS A 243 16.97 6.85 -2.51
N LEU A 244 16.54 6.63 -1.27
CA LEU A 244 17.33 7.03 -0.10
C LEU A 244 18.60 6.22 0.02
N ARG A 245 18.56 4.92 -0.28
CA ARG A 245 19.75 4.07 -0.33
C ARG A 245 20.72 4.53 -1.42
N ASP A 246 20.23 4.86 -2.61
CA ASP A 246 21.04 5.35 -3.72
C ASP A 246 21.68 6.71 -3.39
N TYR A 247 20.92 7.59 -2.73
CA TYR A 247 21.44 8.85 -2.18
C TYR A 247 22.55 8.60 -1.14
N GLY A 248 22.34 7.65 -0.21
CA GLY A 248 23.35 7.26 0.78
C GLY A 248 24.59 6.63 0.15
N ASN A 249 24.44 5.80 -0.89
CA ASN A 249 25.54 5.22 -1.64
C ASN A 249 26.40 6.32 -2.30
N ALA A 250 25.77 7.32 -2.92
CA ALA A 250 26.45 8.45 -3.52
C ALA A 250 27.26 9.29 -2.50
N LYS A 251 26.87 9.22 -1.22
CA LYS A 251 27.56 9.91 -0.10
C LYS A 251 28.51 8.99 0.71
N GLY A 252 28.68 7.73 0.31
CA GLY A 252 29.53 6.77 1.01
C GLY A 252 28.93 6.21 2.31
N VAL A 253 27.61 6.38 2.53
CA VAL A 253 26.88 5.90 3.73
C VAL A 253 25.75 4.92 3.40
N GLY A 254 25.82 4.24 2.27
CA GLY A 254 24.80 3.30 1.81
C GLY A 254 24.62 2.04 2.64
N SER A 255 25.51 1.78 3.61
CA SER A 255 25.39 0.67 4.60
C SER A 255 24.39 0.99 5.71
N GLU A 256 24.01 2.25 5.90
CA GLU A 256 22.95 2.63 6.84
C GLU A 256 21.61 2.04 6.38
N THR A 257 20.80 1.58 7.33
CA THR A 257 19.54 0.88 7.03
C THR A 257 18.38 1.48 7.81
N ILE A 258 17.16 1.33 7.28
CA ILE A 258 15.93 1.72 7.98
C ILE A 258 15.77 1.00 9.33
N THR A 259 16.23 -0.25 9.43
CA THR A 259 16.18 -1.02 10.69
C THR A 259 17.12 -0.46 11.75
N ALA A 260 18.32 -0.04 11.37
CA ALA A 260 19.26 0.61 12.29
C ALA A 260 18.80 2.04 12.66
N ALA A 261 18.14 2.73 11.72
CA ALA A 261 17.63 4.07 11.92
C ALA A 261 16.39 4.11 12.85
N LEU A 262 15.61 3.04 12.90
CA LEU A 262 14.43 2.89 13.75
C LEU A 262 14.63 1.73 14.74
N PRO A 263 15.33 1.93 15.88
CA PRO A 263 15.63 0.84 16.83
C PRO A 263 14.37 0.20 17.45
N ASP A 264 13.28 0.95 17.54
CA ASP A 264 11.96 0.50 18.00
C ASP A 264 11.01 0.15 16.84
N ARG A 265 11.59 -0.18 15.66
CA ARG A 265 10.80 -0.50 14.46
C ARG A 265 9.77 -1.58 14.74
N HIS A 266 8.56 -1.31 14.33
CA HIS A 266 7.47 -2.27 14.24
C HIS A 266 6.71 -2.06 12.93
N ASP A 267 6.33 -3.16 12.30
CA ASP A 267 5.59 -3.13 11.04
C ASP A 267 4.12 -3.45 11.31
N ARG A 268 3.21 -2.67 10.71
CA ARG A 268 1.76 -2.85 10.80
C ARG A 268 1.21 -3.20 9.44
N ILE A 269 0.45 -4.29 9.33
CA ILE A 269 -0.06 -4.82 8.07
C ILE A 269 -1.45 -4.25 7.80
N ASP A 270 -1.64 -3.67 6.62
CA ASP A 270 -2.93 -3.14 6.17
C ASP A 270 -3.67 -4.12 5.26
N ASP A 271 -2.95 -4.77 4.33
CA ASP A 271 -3.51 -5.69 3.34
C ASP A 271 -2.55 -6.79 2.95
N VAL A 272 -3.09 -8.00 2.69
CA VAL A 272 -2.33 -9.10 2.08
C VAL A 272 -3.20 -9.76 1.01
N LEU A 273 -2.70 -9.81 -0.21
CA LEU A 273 -3.35 -10.43 -1.37
C LEU A 273 -2.44 -11.52 -1.95
N ALA A 274 -2.99 -12.60 -2.46
CA ALA A 274 -2.22 -13.61 -3.15
C ALA A 274 -2.97 -14.22 -4.34
N GLU A 275 -2.25 -14.43 -5.44
CA GLU A 275 -2.71 -15.18 -6.61
C GLU A 275 -1.55 -16.07 -7.10
N GLY A 276 -1.80 -17.39 -7.11
CA GLY A 276 -0.76 -18.37 -7.45
C GLY A 276 0.44 -18.28 -6.50
N GLU A 277 1.62 -17.99 -7.06
CA GLU A 277 2.88 -17.82 -6.32
C GLU A 277 3.12 -16.37 -5.87
N LYS A 278 2.35 -15.40 -6.35
CA LYS A 278 2.52 -13.98 -6.05
C LYS A 278 1.78 -13.60 -4.78
N VAL A 279 2.45 -12.79 -3.94
CA VAL A 279 1.87 -12.18 -2.75
C VAL A 279 2.18 -10.70 -2.76
N TRP A 280 1.16 -9.88 -2.57
CA TRP A 280 1.29 -8.46 -2.29
C TRP A 280 0.95 -8.22 -0.82
N MET A 281 1.78 -7.48 -0.13
CA MET A 281 1.53 -7.06 1.24
C MET A 281 1.73 -5.56 1.36
N ARG A 282 0.66 -4.85 1.70
CA ARG A 282 0.73 -3.44 2.09
C ARG A 282 0.86 -3.36 3.60
N PHE A 283 1.85 -2.63 4.06
CA PHE A 283 2.15 -2.47 5.47
C PHE A 283 2.75 -1.10 5.74
N ARG A 284 2.92 -0.76 7.00
CA ARG A 284 3.54 0.47 7.46
C ARG A 284 4.75 0.14 8.28
N VAL A 285 5.87 0.79 7.95
CA VAL A 285 7.09 0.80 8.76
C VAL A 285 6.96 1.94 9.74
N ALA A 286 6.91 1.65 11.04
CA ALA A 286 6.78 2.65 12.09
C ALA A 286 7.91 2.53 13.12
N GLY A 287 8.26 3.65 13.74
CA GLY A 287 9.27 3.72 14.79
C GLY A 287 9.73 5.15 15.08
N THR A 288 10.73 5.28 15.94
CA THR A 288 11.38 6.55 16.28
C THR A 288 12.71 6.65 15.55
N HIS A 289 12.93 7.73 14.80
CA HIS A 289 14.19 7.97 14.08
C HIS A 289 15.33 8.30 15.04
N GLY A 290 15.88 7.26 15.67
CA GLY A 290 16.94 7.33 16.68
C GLY A 290 18.35 7.07 16.15
N GLY A 291 18.49 6.43 14.97
CA GLY A 291 19.76 6.16 14.31
C GLY A 291 19.96 6.97 13.03
N ARG A 292 21.12 6.89 12.40
CA ARG A 292 21.37 7.53 11.10
C ARG A 292 20.68 6.78 9.98
N LEU A 293 20.14 7.54 9.01
CA LEU A 293 19.45 6.97 7.85
C LEU A 293 20.01 7.58 6.55
N TYR A 294 20.86 6.86 5.86
CA TYR A 294 21.43 7.26 4.57
C TYR A 294 22.00 8.69 4.56
N GLY A 295 22.71 9.07 5.63
CA GLY A 295 23.28 10.41 5.81
C GLY A 295 22.36 11.42 6.49
N ILE A 296 21.11 11.06 6.77
CA ILE A 296 20.21 11.89 7.58
C ILE A 296 20.49 11.62 9.06
N ALA A 297 20.77 12.68 9.82
CA ALA A 297 21.04 12.58 11.25
C ALA A 297 19.77 12.22 12.03
N PRO A 298 19.87 11.53 13.18
CA PRO A 298 18.73 11.19 14.02
C PRO A 298 17.90 12.41 14.39
N THR A 299 16.60 12.38 14.15
CA THR A 299 15.69 13.50 14.43
C THR A 299 14.85 13.31 15.69
N GLN A 300 14.86 12.09 16.27
CA GLN A 300 14.02 11.67 17.39
C GLN A 300 12.51 11.77 17.10
N LYS A 301 12.12 11.96 15.85
CA LYS A 301 10.71 12.02 15.43
C LYS A 301 10.15 10.62 15.26
N ARG A 302 8.88 10.43 15.64
CA ARG A 302 8.12 9.24 15.26
C ARG A 302 7.75 9.33 13.79
N VAL A 303 7.92 8.21 13.09
CA VAL A 303 7.59 8.08 11.68
C VAL A 303 6.68 6.87 11.45
N GLU A 304 5.85 6.96 10.41
CA GLU A 304 5.02 5.88 9.90
C GLU A 304 4.96 5.98 8.38
N VAL A 305 5.53 5.00 7.70
CA VAL A 305 5.74 5.04 6.26
C VAL A 305 5.03 3.87 5.59
N PRO A 306 4.06 4.11 4.69
CA PRO A 306 3.47 3.06 3.87
C PRO A 306 4.52 2.41 2.98
N GLU A 307 4.47 1.07 2.91
CA GLU A 307 5.31 0.26 2.03
C GLU A 307 4.47 -0.88 1.43
N VAL A 308 4.74 -1.23 0.19
CA VAL A 308 4.19 -2.42 -0.47
C VAL A 308 5.33 -3.35 -0.84
N GLY A 309 5.24 -4.59 -0.39
CA GLY A 309 6.07 -5.69 -0.87
C GLY A 309 5.32 -6.53 -1.89
N ILE A 310 5.99 -6.86 -2.99
CA ILE A 310 5.54 -7.83 -4.00
C ILE A 310 6.53 -8.98 -3.98
N MET A 311 6.06 -10.16 -3.59
CA MET A 311 6.90 -11.33 -3.42
C MET A 311 6.41 -12.47 -4.30
N ARG A 312 7.33 -13.32 -4.75
CA ARG A 312 7.02 -14.62 -5.32
C ARG A 312 7.54 -15.73 -4.42
N ILE A 313 6.63 -16.61 -4.03
CA ILE A 313 6.91 -17.77 -3.18
C ILE A 313 6.66 -19.01 -4.00
N THR A 314 7.72 -19.77 -4.29
CA THR A 314 7.66 -21.01 -5.07
C THR A 314 8.03 -22.18 -4.18
N ALA A 315 7.18 -23.18 -4.09
CA ALA A 315 7.35 -24.34 -3.22
C ALA A 315 7.73 -23.97 -1.75
N GLY A 316 7.07 -22.93 -1.22
CA GLY A 316 7.29 -22.44 0.15
C GLY A 316 8.58 -21.63 0.35
N LYS A 317 9.34 -21.34 -0.72
CA LYS A 317 10.59 -20.57 -0.64
C LYS A 317 10.45 -19.22 -1.33
N TRP A 318 11.12 -18.21 -0.76
CA TRP A 318 11.25 -16.88 -1.36
C TRP A 318 12.06 -16.95 -2.65
N LYS A 319 11.44 -16.62 -3.77
CA LYS A 319 12.04 -16.61 -5.10
C LYS A 319 12.38 -15.21 -5.57
N GLU A 320 11.47 -14.26 -5.37
CA GLU A 320 11.64 -12.87 -5.73
C GLU A 320 11.05 -11.97 -4.65
N ALA A 321 11.63 -10.79 -4.49
CA ALA A 321 11.09 -9.71 -3.69
C ALA A 321 11.33 -8.35 -4.36
N TRP A 322 10.31 -7.51 -4.32
CA TRP A 322 10.34 -6.13 -4.75
C TRP A 322 9.57 -5.30 -3.73
N TYR A 323 10.14 -4.21 -3.27
CA TYR A 323 9.53 -3.35 -2.26
C TYR A 323 9.43 -1.92 -2.76
N PHE A 324 8.40 -1.22 -2.31
CA PHE A 324 8.11 0.14 -2.71
C PHE A 324 7.57 0.93 -1.52
N ALA A 325 8.35 1.89 -1.02
CA ALA A 325 8.01 2.71 0.14
C ALA A 325 7.66 4.14 -0.27
N ASP A 326 6.90 4.81 0.55
CA ASP A 326 6.62 6.24 0.48
C ASP A 326 7.82 7.05 0.99
N GLU A 327 8.89 7.10 0.18
CA GLU A 327 10.14 7.74 0.57
C GLU A 327 10.00 9.27 0.73
N LEU A 328 9.15 9.91 -0.10
CA LEU A 328 8.89 11.35 0.06
C LEU A 328 8.12 11.65 1.36
N GLY A 329 7.15 10.80 1.70
CA GLY A 329 6.43 10.90 2.97
C GLY A 329 7.35 10.77 4.18
N LEU A 330 8.32 9.85 4.14
CA LEU A 330 9.34 9.74 5.18
C LEU A 330 10.18 11.01 5.29
N LEU A 331 10.67 11.55 4.17
CA LEU A 331 11.47 12.77 4.16
C LEU A 331 10.69 13.98 4.71
N LEU A 332 9.39 14.06 4.43
CA LEU A 332 8.52 15.09 5.01
C LEU A 332 8.39 14.94 6.53
N GLN A 333 8.23 13.73 7.05
CA GLN A 333 8.16 13.47 8.49
C GLN A 333 9.49 13.80 9.19
N LEU A 334 10.61 13.54 8.52
CA LEU A 334 11.96 13.84 9.05
C LEU A 334 12.38 15.29 8.88
N ASP A 335 11.67 16.10 8.07
CA ASP A 335 12.06 17.43 7.63
C ASP A 335 13.40 17.44 6.86
N ALA A 336 13.58 16.43 6.01
CA ALA A 336 14.83 16.15 5.30
C ALA A 336 14.69 16.23 3.76
N VAL A 337 13.57 16.76 3.25
CA VAL A 337 13.30 16.83 1.80
C VAL A 337 14.38 17.59 1.05
N ASP A 338 14.75 18.80 1.55
CA ASP A 338 15.73 19.67 0.88
C ASP A 338 17.16 19.10 1.00
N GLN A 339 17.44 18.28 2.01
CA GLN A 339 18.73 17.59 2.12
C GLN A 339 18.94 16.57 0.98
N VAL A 340 17.86 15.95 0.51
CA VAL A 340 17.93 14.89 -0.51
C VAL A 340 17.69 15.42 -1.92
N LEU A 341 16.82 16.42 -2.09
CA LEU A 341 16.49 17.01 -3.39
C LEU A 341 17.36 18.24 -3.75
N GLY A 342 18.07 18.82 -2.81
CA GLY A 342 18.98 19.97 -3.03
C GLY A 342 18.25 21.29 -3.00
#